data_af14c20f325fa5111c237b492b945b94
#
_entry.id   af14c20f325fa5111c237b492b945b94
#
_cell.length_a   1.000
_cell.length_b   1.000
_cell.length_c   1.000
_cell.angle_alpha   90.00
_cell.angle_beta   90.00
_cell.angle_gamma   90.00
#
_symmetry.space_group_name_H-M   'P 1'
#
loop_
_entity.id
_entity.type
_entity.pdbx_description
1 polymer ?
#
loop_
_entity_poly.entity_id
_entity_poly.type
_entity_poly.pdbx_seq_one_letter_code
_entity_poly.pdbx_strand_id
1 'polypeptide(L)'
;MELTIGIINNDRAMKNDIHIGDQIRKKISEQGLTITEFAKRINRSREAVRGILQKKSINTELLSTISVASALFALIAACTNAPERSRYSEEQINSLALDSTIVLTPDNRSVEIVDANSFLKPQEFNLEELIKEIKVVPLETTDESLLDAIYKIIVTDSNIYIHDRLKGGGVAIFDQNGRFIKRLSHGQGPGEIYRLYDVSYDSEKRELVLYQHPFLLFYTSNGKFIEQKRLPFGFYNFHVIPDGYIFKTLDKQGNGHLGKFKDHTLFVTDKNFKLKSVALPFYFNNINYGGYNYLYHNYTFNITQRFVDTIYQYTSTTNQLDSKFVLDFEKKRLPDKFLEGSMPEFRDAIKNNNYYYFLGEYLETEHQDAFFLMNDYIGFNTIIYRDKKSKRLIGGTHAIYDSQKQIPSIGFPISSFRNYFISLHYPSDSLLFNSMFLSEKDKKIIANMKEDDNPLLIFFELKDF
;
A
#
# COMPACT_ATOMS: atom_id res chain seq x y z
N MET A 1 -20.46 6.62 -1.34
CA MET A 1 -21.28 5.87 -2.32
C MET A 1 -20.72 5.96 -3.75
N GLU A 2 -19.86 6.93 -4.05
CA GLU A 2 -19.22 7.07 -5.39
C GLU A 2 -17.95 6.24 -5.63
N LEU A 3 -17.29 5.77 -4.57
CA LEU A 3 -16.03 5.01 -4.68
C LEU A 3 -16.19 3.53 -5.05
N THR A 4 -17.37 2.95 -4.87
CA THR A 4 -17.66 1.56 -5.28
C THR A 4 -17.83 1.42 -6.80
N ILE A 5 -18.14 2.52 -7.49
CA ILE A 5 -18.29 2.57 -8.96
C ILE A 5 -16.93 2.53 -9.67
N GLY A 6 -15.87 3.00 -9.02
CA GLY A 6 -14.51 3.01 -9.59
C GLY A 6 -13.89 1.62 -9.81
N ILE A 7 -14.28 0.63 -9.01
CA ILE A 7 -13.72 -0.73 -9.11
C ILE A 7 -14.34 -1.52 -10.24
N ILE A 8 -15.63 -1.27 -10.55
CA ILE A 8 -16.33 -1.96 -11.65
C ILE A 8 -15.94 -1.40 -13.03
N ASN A 9 -15.51 -0.15 -13.09
CA ASN A 9 -15.19 0.50 -14.38
C ASN A 9 -13.74 0.31 -14.86
N ASN A 10 -12.84 -0.21 -14.05
CA ASN A 10 -11.41 -0.33 -14.41
C ASN A 10 -11.02 -1.66 -15.08
N ASP A 11 -11.94 -2.62 -15.18
CA ASP A 11 -11.73 -3.87 -15.94
C ASP A 11 -12.05 -3.72 -17.46
N ARG A 12 -12.20 -2.49 -17.96
CA ARG A 12 -12.68 -2.23 -19.32
C ARG A 12 -11.69 -2.48 -20.47
N ALA A 13 -10.43 -2.75 -20.21
CA ALA A 13 -9.44 -2.89 -21.28
C ALA A 13 -9.34 -4.28 -21.93
N MET A 14 -10.00 -5.31 -21.39
CA MET A 14 -10.02 -6.67 -21.97
C MET A 14 -11.34 -7.42 -21.82
N LYS A 15 -12.47 -6.75 -21.73
CA LYS A 15 -13.76 -7.42 -21.89
C LYS A 15 -14.22 -7.22 -23.32
N ASN A 16 -14.42 -8.35 -24.04
CA ASN A 16 -15.38 -8.38 -25.13
C ASN A 16 -16.61 -7.58 -24.67
N ASP A 17 -17.08 -6.65 -25.50
CA ASP A 17 -18.21 -5.74 -25.27
C ASP A 17 -19.43 -6.51 -24.71
N ILE A 18 -19.49 -6.73 -23.39
CA ILE A 18 -20.64 -7.38 -22.75
C ILE A 18 -21.74 -6.36 -22.68
N HIS A 19 -22.70 -6.47 -23.59
CA HIS A 19 -23.88 -5.65 -23.59
C HIS A 19 -24.83 -6.14 -22.49
N ILE A 20 -24.92 -5.42 -21.36
CA ILE A 20 -25.73 -5.84 -20.17
C ILE A 20 -27.19 -6.05 -20.56
N GLY A 21 -27.74 -5.23 -21.43
CA GLY A 21 -29.10 -5.39 -21.94
C GLY A 21 -29.32 -6.73 -22.63
N ASP A 22 -28.34 -7.21 -23.41
CA ASP A 22 -28.44 -8.50 -24.11
C ASP A 22 -28.32 -9.69 -23.12
N GLN A 23 -27.52 -9.56 -22.08
CA GLN A 23 -27.47 -10.56 -21.00
C GLN A 23 -28.81 -10.67 -20.27
N ILE A 24 -29.41 -9.55 -19.93
CA ILE A 24 -30.75 -9.52 -19.31
C ILE A 24 -31.79 -10.12 -20.27
N ARG A 25 -31.77 -9.78 -21.53
CA ARG A 25 -32.68 -10.32 -22.55
C ARG A 25 -32.57 -11.84 -22.66
N LYS A 26 -31.35 -12.35 -22.77
CA LYS A 26 -31.07 -13.78 -22.84
C LYS A 26 -31.67 -14.51 -21.63
N LYS A 27 -31.50 -13.96 -20.43
CA LYS A 27 -32.00 -14.55 -19.22
C LYS A 27 -33.54 -14.49 -19.07
N ILE A 28 -34.16 -13.43 -19.47
CA ILE A 28 -35.64 -13.35 -19.57
C ILE A 28 -36.16 -14.49 -20.45
N SER A 29 -35.52 -14.72 -21.61
CA SER A 29 -35.87 -15.81 -22.52
C SER A 29 -35.63 -17.20 -21.93
N GLU A 30 -34.49 -17.43 -21.24
CA GLU A 30 -34.17 -18.69 -20.59
C GLU A 30 -35.15 -19.06 -19.48
N GLN A 31 -35.81 -18.06 -18.84
CA GLN A 31 -36.85 -18.27 -17.85
C GLN A 31 -38.27 -18.38 -18.42
N GLY A 32 -38.40 -18.35 -19.73
CA GLY A 32 -39.71 -18.40 -20.40
C GLY A 32 -40.60 -17.17 -20.13
N LEU A 33 -40.03 -16.05 -19.69
CA LEU A 33 -40.76 -14.83 -19.36
C LEU A 33 -40.92 -13.93 -20.60
N THR A 34 -42.10 -13.32 -20.73
CA THR A 34 -42.29 -12.22 -21.65
C THR A 34 -41.74 -10.91 -21.07
N ILE A 35 -41.37 -9.94 -21.93
CA ILE A 35 -40.96 -8.59 -21.49
C ILE A 35 -42.03 -7.94 -20.63
N THR A 36 -43.32 -8.21 -20.88
CA THR A 36 -44.44 -7.68 -20.10
C THR A 36 -44.49 -8.26 -18.68
N GLU A 37 -44.26 -9.56 -18.52
CA GLU A 37 -44.21 -10.23 -17.23
C GLU A 37 -42.97 -9.78 -16.42
N PHE A 38 -41.83 -9.67 -17.07
CA PHE A 38 -40.63 -9.14 -16.45
C PHE A 38 -40.81 -7.69 -16.02
N ALA A 39 -41.43 -6.83 -16.83
CA ALA A 39 -41.75 -5.44 -16.50
C ALA A 39 -42.61 -5.32 -15.23
N LYS A 40 -43.65 -6.16 -15.16
CA LYS A 40 -44.51 -6.24 -13.94
C LYS A 40 -43.69 -6.64 -12.70
N ARG A 41 -42.79 -7.60 -12.81
CA ARG A 41 -41.96 -8.09 -11.70
C ARG A 41 -41.01 -7.04 -11.13
N ILE A 42 -40.47 -6.16 -11.98
CA ILE A 42 -39.55 -5.09 -11.55
C ILE A 42 -40.27 -3.75 -11.33
N ASN A 43 -41.61 -3.74 -11.34
CA ASN A 43 -42.46 -2.56 -11.18
C ASN A 43 -42.08 -1.41 -12.16
N ARG A 44 -41.94 -1.73 -13.43
CA ARG A 44 -41.60 -0.78 -14.49
C ARG A 44 -42.53 -0.95 -15.70
N SER A 45 -42.60 0.08 -16.54
CA SER A 45 -43.34 -0.04 -17.83
C SER A 45 -42.58 -0.94 -18.82
N ARG A 46 -43.31 -1.52 -19.76
CA ARG A 46 -42.75 -2.33 -20.84
C ARG A 46 -41.74 -1.55 -21.70
N GLU A 47 -42.01 -0.25 -21.91
CA GLU A 47 -41.14 0.68 -22.63
C GLU A 47 -39.84 0.93 -21.88
N ALA A 48 -39.91 1.13 -20.55
CA ALA A 48 -38.74 1.27 -19.67
C ALA A 48 -37.85 0.03 -19.74
N VAL A 49 -38.43 -1.17 -19.70
CA VAL A 49 -37.66 -2.44 -19.83
C VAL A 49 -36.99 -2.54 -21.19
N ARG A 50 -37.71 -2.19 -22.29
CA ARG A 50 -37.11 -2.16 -23.63
C ARG A 50 -35.89 -1.21 -23.70
N GLY A 51 -36.00 -0.03 -23.05
CA GLY A 51 -34.90 0.90 -22.94
C GLY A 51 -33.70 0.34 -22.12
N ILE A 52 -33.95 -0.43 -21.06
CA ILE A 52 -32.91 -1.13 -20.30
C ILE A 52 -32.19 -2.18 -21.16
N LEU A 53 -32.93 -2.95 -21.92
CA LEU A 53 -32.39 -4.01 -22.79
C LEU A 53 -31.56 -3.48 -23.99
N GLN A 54 -31.58 -2.18 -24.25
CA GLN A 54 -30.77 -1.52 -25.29
C GLN A 54 -29.47 -0.93 -24.72
N LYS A 55 -29.27 -0.92 -23.38
CA LYS A 55 -28.12 -0.28 -22.76
C LYS A 55 -26.94 -1.22 -22.66
N LYS A 56 -25.74 -0.73 -22.97
CA LYS A 56 -24.46 -1.42 -22.72
C LYS A 56 -24.13 -1.49 -21.23
N SER A 57 -24.60 -0.54 -20.43
CA SER A 57 -24.42 -0.49 -18.98
C SER A 57 -25.68 0.09 -18.29
N ILE A 58 -25.93 -0.30 -17.05
CA ILE A 58 -27.00 0.23 -16.21
C ILE A 58 -26.42 0.70 -14.87
N ASN A 59 -27.05 1.70 -14.23
CA ASN A 59 -26.58 2.20 -12.95
C ASN A 59 -26.90 1.22 -11.80
N THR A 60 -26.22 1.41 -10.67
CA THR A 60 -26.31 0.52 -9.49
C THR A 60 -27.72 0.50 -8.88
N GLU A 61 -28.44 1.61 -8.92
CA GLU A 61 -29.80 1.73 -8.40
C GLU A 61 -30.80 0.90 -9.24
N LEU A 62 -30.67 0.96 -10.55
CA LEU A 62 -31.49 0.15 -11.46
C LEU A 62 -31.11 -1.33 -11.36
N LEU A 63 -29.84 -1.66 -11.18
CA LEU A 63 -29.37 -3.01 -10.94
C LEU A 63 -29.93 -3.54 -9.60
N SER A 64 -29.94 -2.73 -8.54
CA SER A 64 -30.54 -3.06 -7.24
C SER A 64 -32.05 -3.31 -7.37
N THR A 65 -32.77 -2.44 -8.07
CA THR A 65 -34.22 -2.60 -8.31
C THR A 65 -34.53 -3.89 -9.09
N ILE A 66 -33.69 -4.23 -10.05
CA ILE A 66 -33.77 -5.48 -10.81
C ILE A 66 -33.47 -6.69 -9.93
N SER A 67 -32.50 -6.57 -8.99
CA SER A 67 -32.10 -7.66 -8.08
C SER A 67 -33.10 -7.95 -6.96
N VAL A 68 -33.78 -6.95 -6.46
CA VAL A 68 -34.79 -7.09 -5.37
C VAL A 68 -36.09 -7.76 -5.88
N ALA A 69 -36.38 -7.72 -7.16
CA ALA A 69 -37.59 -8.27 -7.74
C ALA A 69 -37.55 -9.79 -8.00
N SER A 70 -36.83 -10.54 -7.16
CA SER A 70 -36.96 -11.99 -6.98
C SER A 70 -36.77 -12.91 -8.19
N ALA A 71 -35.80 -13.33 -8.64
CA ALA A 71 -35.31 -14.38 -9.54
C ALA A 71 -34.03 -13.94 -10.24
N LEU A 72 -33.73 -12.64 -10.22
CA LEU A 72 -32.50 -12.09 -10.76
C LEU A 72 -31.32 -12.23 -9.78
N PHE A 73 -31.57 -12.44 -8.49
CA PHE A 73 -30.50 -12.72 -7.52
C PHE A 73 -29.77 -14.05 -7.85
N ALA A 74 -30.51 -15.06 -8.30
CA ALA A 74 -29.95 -16.30 -8.84
C ALA A 74 -29.17 -16.09 -10.15
N LEU A 75 -29.51 -15.04 -10.89
CA LEU A 75 -28.90 -14.67 -12.16
C LEU A 75 -27.60 -13.91 -11.99
N ILE A 76 -27.55 -12.99 -11.02
CA ILE A 76 -26.33 -12.29 -10.65
C ILE A 76 -25.38 -13.27 -9.96
N ALA A 77 -25.90 -14.13 -9.07
CA ALA A 77 -25.14 -15.21 -8.45
C ALA A 77 -24.64 -16.25 -9.49
N ALA A 78 -25.40 -16.55 -10.55
CA ALA A 78 -24.94 -17.43 -11.62
C ALA A 78 -23.90 -16.77 -12.53
N CYS A 79 -23.93 -15.43 -12.67
CA CYS A 79 -22.88 -14.70 -13.37
C CYS A 79 -21.62 -14.51 -12.50
N THR A 80 -21.79 -14.51 -11.16
CA THR A 80 -20.68 -14.50 -10.21
C THR A 80 -20.15 -15.91 -9.91
N ASN A 81 -20.97 -16.96 -10.13
CA ASN A 81 -20.61 -18.38 -9.99
C ASN A 81 -20.25 -19.06 -11.33
N ALA A 82 -20.18 -18.36 -12.44
CA ALA A 82 -19.40 -18.87 -13.56
C ALA A 82 -17.99 -19.14 -13.00
N PRO A 83 -17.44 -20.38 -13.17
CA PRO A 83 -16.09 -20.66 -12.70
C PRO A 83 -15.22 -19.54 -13.24
N GLU A 84 -14.59 -18.79 -12.34
CA GLU A 84 -13.64 -17.73 -12.75
C GLU A 84 -12.72 -18.41 -13.75
N ARG A 85 -12.88 -18.11 -15.04
CA ARG A 85 -11.90 -18.56 -16.04
C ARG A 85 -10.60 -17.98 -15.54
N SER A 86 -9.72 -18.84 -15.08
CA SER A 86 -8.43 -18.45 -14.55
C SER A 86 -7.82 -17.46 -15.55
N ARG A 87 -7.44 -16.29 -15.07
CA ARG A 87 -6.70 -15.28 -15.86
C ARG A 87 -5.32 -15.80 -16.26
N TYR A 88 -4.95 -16.96 -15.73
CA TYR A 88 -3.66 -17.62 -15.85
C TYR A 88 -3.83 -18.94 -16.62
N SER A 89 -2.87 -19.23 -17.52
CA SER A 89 -2.84 -20.50 -18.24
C SER A 89 -2.52 -21.66 -17.30
N GLU A 90 -2.88 -22.88 -17.70
CA GLU A 90 -2.52 -24.09 -16.95
C GLU A 90 -1.00 -24.22 -16.73
N GLU A 91 -0.21 -23.84 -17.72
CA GLU A 91 1.25 -23.82 -17.61
C GLU A 91 1.73 -22.85 -16.51
N GLN A 92 1.14 -21.66 -16.42
CA GLN A 92 1.44 -20.69 -15.37
C GLN A 92 1.03 -21.21 -13.99
N ILE A 93 -0.12 -21.89 -13.89
CA ILE A 93 -0.58 -22.46 -12.62
C ILE A 93 0.34 -23.62 -12.20
N ASN A 94 0.70 -24.48 -13.14
CA ASN A 94 1.60 -25.61 -12.88
C ASN A 94 3.00 -25.16 -12.47
N SER A 95 3.49 -24.03 -13.03
CA SER A 95 4.80 -23.46 -12.68
C SER A 95 4.90 -22.99 -11.22
N LEU A 96 3.75 -22.73 -10.57
CA LEU A 96 3.70 -22.36 -9.15
C LEU A 96 4.12 -23.52 -8.22
N ALA A 97 4.03 -24.77 -8.68
CA ALA A 97 4.36 -25.98 -7.91
C ALA A 97 3.65 -26.03 -6.53
N LEU A 98 2.33 -25.82 -6.54
CA LEU A 98 1.50 -25.70 -5.33
C LEU A 98 1.63 -26.91 -4.38
N ASP A 99 1.88 -28.12 -4.90
CA ASP A 99 2.02 -29.34 -4.08
C ASP A 99 3.23 -29.28 -3.12
N SER A 100 4.26 -28.52 -3.49
CA SER A 100 5.47 -28.34 -2.66
C SER A 100 5.43 -27.09 -1.78
N THR A 101 4.35 -26.31 -1.86
CA THR A 101 4.20 -25.07 -1.08
C THR A 101 3.87 -25.37 0.37
N ILE A 102 4.58 -24.71 1.29
CA ILE A 102 4.35 -24.84 2.73
C ILE A 102 3.60 -23.62 3.29
N VAL A 103 2.88 -23.83 4.40
CA VAL A 103 2.25 -22.76 5.16
C VAL A 103 3.16 -22.43 6.35
N LEU A 104 3.65 -21.18 6.42
CA LEU A 104 4.43 -20.72 7.55
C LEU A 104 3.49 -20.24 8.66
N THR A 105 3.78 -20.69 9.89
CA THR A 105 3.15 -20.17 11.09
C THR A 105 4.16 -19.27 11.78
N PRO A 106 3.80 -18.02 12.15
CA PRO A 106 4.71 -17.14 12.86
C PRO A 106 5.19 -17.74 14.19
N ASP A 107 6.49 -17.70 14.43
CA ASP A 107 7.05 -18.06 15.74
C ASP A 107 6.89 -16.91 16.71
N ASN A 108 6.24 -17.18 17.85
CA ASN A 108 5.93 -16.17 18.86
C ASN A 108 6.83 -16.25 20.10
N ARG A 109 7.85 -17.13 20.10
CA ARG A 109 8.68 -17.38 21.30
C ARG A 109 9.49 -16.18 21.76
N SER A 110 9.88 -15.31 20.84
CA SER A 110 10.70 -14.13 21.10
C SER A 110 10.02 -12.80 20.80
N VAL A 111 8.69 -12.81 20.72
CA VAL A 111 7.92 -11.59 20.44
C VAL A 111 8.11 -10.56 21.56
N GLU A 112 8.36 -9.30 21.18
CA GLU A 112 8.45 -8.19 22.11
C GLU A 112 7.14 -7.42 22.15
N ILE A 113 6.63 -7.15 23.35
CA ILE A 113 5.44 -6.31 23.55
C ILE A 113 5.88 -4.85 23.61
N VAL A 114 5.34 -4.03 22.72
CA VAL A 114 5.58 -2.58 22.69
C VAL A 114 4.39 -1.90 23.38
N ASP A 115 4.64 -1.28 24.53
CA ASP A 115 3.63 -0.50 25.25
C ASP A 115 3.25 0.75 24.43
N ALA A 116 2.29 0.60 23.55
CA ALA A 116 1.74 1.71 22.79
C ALA A 116 0.82 2.57 23.67
N ASN A 117 0.12 1.97 24.62
CA ASN A 117 -0.90 2.62 25.44
C ASN A 117 -0.35 3.85 26.20
N SER A 118 0.89 3.80 26.68
CA SER A 118 1.52 4.92 27.37
C SER A 118 1.67 6.20 26.54
N PHE A 119 1.58 6.10 25.19
CA PHE A 119 1.76 7.21 24.25
C PHE A 119 0.45 7.71 23.62
N LEU A 120 -0.70 7.15 24.00
CA LEU A 120 -2.00 7.45 23.37
C LEU A 120 -2.72 8.67 23.99
N LYS A 121 -2.19 9.26 25.02
CA LYS A 121 -2.70 10.55 25.55
C LYS A 121 -2.06 11.67 24.74
N PRO A 122 -2.73 12.83 24.56
CA PRO A 122 -2.09 14.00 24.02
C PRO A 122 -0.78 14.27 24.76
N GLN A 123 0.32 14.03 24.10
CA GLN A 123 1.66 14.12 24.66
C GLN A 123 2.59 14.72 23.62
N GLU A 124 3.24 15.78 24.02
CA GLU A 124 4.33 16.39 23.26
C GLU A 124 5.64 15.73 23.67
N PHE A 125 6.55 15.55 22.72
CA PHE A 125 7.92 15.12 23.00
C PHE A 125 8.90 15.97 22.20
N ASN A 126 10.06 16.24 22.77
CA ASN A 126 11.06 17.07 22.11
C ASN A 126 11.91 16.22 21.15
N LEU A 127 11.59 16.28 19.87
CA LEU A 127 12.34 15.60 18.84
C LEU A 127 13.76 16.15 18.69
N GLU A 128 13.96 17.46 18.94
CA GLU A 128 15.29 18.08 18.87
C GLU A 128 16.29 17.45 19.83
N GLU A 129 15.86 17.09 21.03
CA GLU A 129 16.72 16.39 21.99
C GLU A 129 17.19 15.03 21.50
N LEU A 130 16.41 14.38 20.67
CA LEU A 130 16.72 13.07 20.11
C LEU A 130 17.58 13.14 18.86
N ILE A 131 17.57 14.27 18.14
CA ILE A 131 18.30 14.37 16.88
C ILE A 131 19.81 14.38 17.14
N LYS A 132 20.52 13.53 16.41
CA LYS A 132 21.98 13.49 16.34
C LYS A 132 22.49 14.31 15.15
N GLU A 133 21.89 14.12 13.99
CA GLU A 133 22.31 14.72 12.73
C GLU A 133 21.13 14.92 11.79
N ILE A 134 21.17 15.98 10.98
CA ILE A 134 20.26 16.22 9.87
C ILE A 134 21.08 16.44 8.59
N LYS A 135 20.59 15.90 7.47
CA LYS A 135 21.06 16.16 6.11
C LYS A 135 19.90 16.57 5.23
N VAL A 136 20.06 17.61 4.47
CA VAL A 136 19.06 18.12 3.53
C VAL A 136 19.49 17.79 2.11
N VAL A 137 18.63 17.08 1.37
CA VAL A 137 18.85 16.77 -0.04
C VAL A 137 17.76 17.43 -0.87
N PRO A 138 18.09 18.52 -1.61
CA PRO A 138 17.15 19.15 -2.51
C PRO A 138 16.96 18.29 -3.74
N LEU A 139 15.71 17.99 -4.09
CA LEU A 139 15.40 17.31 -5.35
C LEU A 139 15.34 18.34 -6.47
N GLU A 140 16.16 18.15 -7.50
CA GLU A 140 16.21 19.04 -8.66
C GLU A 140 14.83 19.19 -9.30
N THR A 141 14.40 20.44 -9.52
CA THR A 141 13.11 20.77 -10.13
C THR A 141 13.30 21.15 -11.58
N THR A 142 12.71 20.36 -12.47
CA THR A 142 12.58 20.63 -13.91
C THR A 142 11.20 20.16 -14.36
N ASP A 143 10.79 20.49 -15.57
CA ASP A 143 9.52 19.99 -16.12
C ASP A 143 9.43 18.45 -16.13
N GLU A 144 10.59 17.77 -16.30
CA GLU A 144 10.66 16.30 -16.32
C GLU A 144 10.75 15.67 -14.92
N SER A 145 11.35 16.39 -13.95
CA SER A 145 11.57 15.88 -12.59
C SER A 145 10.47 16.25 -11.60
N LEU A 146 9.56 17.16 -11.96
CA LEU A 146 8.53 17.66 -11.06
C LEU A 146 7.66 16.52 -10.49
N LEU A 147 7.56 16.48 -9.16
CA LEU A 147 6.83 15.47 -8.39
C LEU A 147 5.47 16.04 -7.95
N ASP A 148 4.48 15.18 -7.82
CA ASP A 148 3.12 15.57 -7.39
C ASP A 148 2.68 14.78 -6.14
N ALA A 149 2.59 13.45 -6.23
CA ALA A 149 2.13 12.61 -5.12
C ALA A 149 3.14 11.50 -4.83
N ILE A 150 4.10 11.78 -3.97
CA ILE A 150 5.12 10.83 -3.55
C ILE A 150 4.48 9.70 -2.76
N TYR A 151 4.57 8.48 -3.29
CA TYR A 151 4.01 7.29 -2.67
C TYR A 151 5.04 6.43 -1.95
N LYS A 152 6.21 6.26 -2.56
CA LYS A 152 7.30 5.45 -1.99
C LYS A 152 8.65 6.03 -2.37
N ILE A 153 9.57 6.04 -1.44
CA ILE A 153 10.96 6.43 -1.65
C ILE A 153 11.85 5.24 -1.35
N ILE A 154 12.75 4.92 -2.26
CA ILE A 154 13.81 3.95 -2.07
C ILE A 154 15.13 4.68 -2.22
N VAL A 155 15.96 4.63 -1.18
CA VAL A 155 17.31 5.19 -1.20
C VAL A 155 18.30 4.03 -1.23
N THR A 156 19.30 4.15 -2.10
CA THR A 156 20.41 3.20 -2.24
C THR A 156 21.73 3.96 -2.12
N ASP A 157 22.86 3.29 -2.19
CA ASP A 157 24.17 3.95 -2.11
C ASP A 157 24.49 4.87 -3.31
N SER A 158 23.73 4.75 -4.41
CA SER A 158 23.97 5.53 -5.62
C SER A 158 22.83 6.44 -6.01
N ASN A 159 21.60 6.02 -5.80
CA ASN A 159 20.42 6.69 -6.33
C ASN A 159 19.29 6.79 -5.31
N ILE A 160 18.40 7.73 -5.56
CA ILE A 160 17.11 7.91 -4.90
C ILE A 160 16.02 7.67 -5.95
N TYR A 161 15.12 6.72 -5.68
CA TYR A 161 13.99 6.39 -6.54
C TYR A 161 12.71 6.84 -5.87
N ILE A 162 11.91 7.62 -6.59
CA ILE A 162 10.65 8.17 -6.07
C ILE A 162 9.52 7.67 -6.94
N HIS A 163 8.64 6.87 -6.35
CA HIS A 163 7.38 6.48 -6.95
C HIS A 163 6.37 7.62 -6.82
N ASP A 164 6.08 8.27 -7.94
CA ASP A 164 5.12 9.35 -8.07
C ASP A 164 3.81 8.82 -8.67
N ARG A 165 2.67 9.05 -8.00
CA ARG A 165 1.38 8.46 -8.41
C ARG A 165 0.61 9.27 -9.41
N LEU A 166 0.72 10.59 -9.42
CA LEU A 166 -0.23 11.46 -10.13
C LEU A 166 0.36 12.06 -11.41
N LYS A 167 1.41 12.81 -11.36
CA LYS A 167 1.91 13.56 -12.52
C LYS A 167 2.62 12.67 -13.54
N GLY A 168 1.84 12.07 -14.46
CA GLY A 168 2.36 11.14 -15.47
C GLY A 168 2.74 9.77 -14.92
N GLY A 169 2.61 9.53 -13.61
CA GLY A 169 2.94 8.29 -12.94
C GLY A 169 4.43 7.91 -13.05
N GLY A 170 4.78 6.72 -12.58
CA GLY A 170 6.11 6.17 -12.79
C GLY A 170 7.11 6.43 -11.68
N VAL A 171 8.39 6.34 -12.01
CA VAL A 171 9.50 6.51 -11.07
C VAL A 171 10.43 7.60 -11.53
N ALA A 172 10.66 8.60 -10.69
CA ALA A 172 11.73 9.56 -10.86
C ALA A 172 13.01 9.05 -10.19
N ILE A 173 14.13 9.14 -10.88
CA ILE A 173 15.45 8.69 -10.44
C ILE A 173 16.33 9.92 -10.25
N PHE A 174 16.90 10.05 -9.06
CA PHE A 174 17.85 11.10 -8.70
C PHE A 174 19.15 10.47 -8.21
N ASP A 175 20.26 11.21 -8.32
CA ASP A 175 21.50 10.83 -7.64
C ASP A 175 21.41 11.11 -6.12
N GLN A 176 22.44 10.75 -5.37
CA GLN A 176 22.50 10.96 -3.91
C GLN A 176 22.49 12.44 -3.48
N ASN A 177 22.75 13.36 -4.40
CA ASN A 177 22.69 14.79 -4.16
C ASN A 177 21.38 15.44 -4.61
N GLY A 178 20.43 14.60 -5.05
CA GLY A 178 19.13 15.04 -5.55
C GLY A 178 19.14 15.58 -6.98
N ARG A 179 20.20 15.39 -7.76
CA ARG A 179 20.23 15.76 -9.18
C ARG A 179 19.40 14.76 -9.97
N PHE A 180 18.56 15.25 -10.85
CA PHE A 180 17.70 14.43 -11.68
C PHE A 180 18.51 13.63 -12.71
N ILE A 181 18.25 12.34 -12.78
CA ILE A 181 18.87 11.43 -13.75
C ILE A 181 17.88 11.13 -14.87
N LYS A 182 16.66 10.66 -14.50
CA LYS A 182 15.67 10.21 -15.47
C LYS A 182 14.31 9.99 -14.80
N ARG A 183 13.24 10.15 -15.57
CA ARG A 183 11.90 9.63 -15.22
C ARG A 183 11.58 8.41 -16.09
N LEU A 184 11.16 7.33 -15.45
CA LEU A 184 10.53 6.21 -16.14
C LEU A 184 9.07 6.55 -16.33
N SER A 185 8.72 6.94 -17.55
CA SER A 185 7.46 7.61 -17.83
C SER A 185 6.43 6.73 -18.54
N HIS A 186 5.26 7.31 -18.70
CA HIS A 186 4.06 6.70 -19.25
C HIS A 186 4.21 6.29 -20.72
N GLY A 187 3.69 5.11 -21.03
CA GLY A 187 3.58 4.60 -22.38
C GLY A 187 3.05 3.17 -22.41
N GLN A 188 2.91 2.59 -23.59
CA GLN A 188 2.42 1.23 -23.83
C GLN A 188 3.44 0.36 -24.59
N GLY A 189 4.61 0.92 -24.88
CA GLY A 189 5.70 0.22 -25.53
C GLY A 189 6.47 -0.71 -24.59
N PRO A 190 7.37 -1.54 -25.12
CA PRO A 190 8.24 -2.38 -24.30
C PRO A 190 9.09 -1.54 -23.33
N GLY A 191 8.97 -1.81 -22.04
CA GLY A 191 9.67 -1.07 -21.02
C GLY A 191 9.09 0.31 -20.73
N GLU A 192 7.87 0.59 -21.14
CA GLU A 192 7.10 1.77 -20.74
C GLU A 192 6.09 1.41 -19.65
N ILE A 193 5.75 2.38 -18.81
CA ILE A 193 4.88 2.19 -17.66
C ILE A 193 3.52 2.81 -17.98
N TYR A 194 2.45 2.00 -18.02
CA TYR A 194 1.10 2.55 -18.14
C TYR A 194 0.36 2.66 -16.81
N ARG A 195 0.70 1.85 -15.82
CA ARG A 195 0.13 1.87 -14.47
C ARG A 195 1.04 1.21 -13.46
N LEU A 196 1.75 2.00 -12.69
CA LEU A 196 2.63 1.51 -11.63
C LEU A 196 1.85 1.26 -10.34
N TYR A 197 2.03 0.07 -9.77
CA TYR A 197 1.43 -0.31 -8.49
C TYR A 197 2.43 -0.28 -7.34
N ASP A 198 3.63 -0.79 -7.56
CA ASP A 198 4.68 -0.82 -6.54
C ASP A 198 6.07 -0.88 -7.18
N VAL A 199 7.08 -0.59 -6.38
CA VAL A 199 8.49 -0.57 -6.78
C VAL A 199 9.35 -1.21 -5.70
N SER A 200 10.38 -1.96 -6.11
CA SER A 200 11.40 -2.54 -5.26
C SER A 200 12.77 -2.44 -5.90
N TYR A 201 13.81 -2.66 -5.13
CA TYR A 201 15.19 -2.63 -5.60
C TYR A 201 15.92 -3.93 -5.24
N ASP A 202 16.54 -4.56 -6.25
CA ASP A 202 17.43 -5.69 -6.06
C ASP A 202 18.85 -5.17 -5.83
N SER A 203 19.31 -5.21 -4.58
CA SER A 203 20.61 -4.69 -4.19
C SER A 203 21.77 -5.54 -4.72
N GLU A 204 21.57 -6.85 -4.93
CA GLU A 204 22.60 -7.75 -5.47
C GLU A 204 22.85 -7.49 -6.95
N LYS A 205 21.77 -7.37 -7.72
CA LYS A 205 21.85 -7.12 -9.17
C LYS A 205 21.95 -5.64 -9.52
N ARG A 206 21.69 -4.75 -8.58
CA ARG A 206 21.53 -3.30 -8.78
C ARG A 206 20.46 -2.99 -9.82
N GLU A 207 19.32 -3.65 -9.70
CA GLU A 207 18.17 -3.51 -10.59
C GLU A 207 16.99 -2.87 -9.86
N LEU A 208 16.32 -1.93 -10.53
CA LEU A 208 15.04 -1.43 -10.12
C LEU A 208 13.95 -2.33 -10.70
N VAL A 209 13.04 -2.82 -9.86
CA VAL A 209 11.97 -3.73 -10.25
C VAL A 209 10.63 -3.06 -9.99
N LEU A 210 9.78 -3.00 -11.02
CA LEU A 210 8.50 -2.33 -10.99
C LEU A 210 7.35 -3.32 -11.17
N TYR A 211 6.28 -3.14 -10.40
CA TYR A 211 5.06 -3.91 -10.57
C TYR A 211 4.03 -3.14 -11.40
N GLN A 212 3.74 -3.67 -12.55
CA GLN A 212 2.69 -3.25 -13.47
C GLN A 212 1.87 -4.46 -13.85
N HIS A 213 0.73 -4.66 -13.20
CA HIS A 213 -0.07 -5.87 -13.43
C HIS A 213 -0.33 -6.16 -14.90
N PRO A 214 -0.08 -7.39 -15.40
CA PRO A 214 0.37 -8.57 -14.66
C PRO A 214 1.88 -8.84 -14.76
N PHE A 215 2.73 -7.81 -14.85
CA PHE A 215 4.15 -7.97 -15.08
C PHE A 215 5.01 -7.37 -13.96
N LEU A 216 6.18 -7.96 -13.72
CA LEU A 216 7.33 -7.26 -13.17
C LEU A 216 8.21 -6.79 -14.33
N LEU A 217 8.60 -5.51 -14.29
CA LEU A 217 9.49 -4.88 -15.24
C LEU A 217 10.83 -4.62 -14.55
N PHE A 218 11.91 -4.98 -15.20
CA PHE A 218 13.26 -4.87 -14.67
C PHE A 218 14.04 -3.79 -15.41
N TYR A 219 14.72 -2.94 -14.66
CA TYR A 219 15.54 -1.86 -15.18
C TYR A 219 16.89 -1.82 -14.47
N THR A 220 17.93 -1.33 -15.14
CA THR A 220 19.18 -0.98 -14.47
C THR A 220 18.94 0.12 -13.44
N SER A 221 19.88 0.33 -12.51
CA SER A 221 19.83 1.42 -11.52
C SER A 221 19.60 2.81 -12.14
N ASN A 222 20.01 3.04 -13.37
CA ASN A 222 19.85 4.30 -14.11
C ASN A 222 18.63 4.30 -15.06
N GLY A 223 17.71 3.33 -14.90
CA GLY A 223 16.44 3.32 -15.61
C GLY A 223 16.51 2.86 -17.08
N LYS A 224 17.50 2.04 -17.48
CA LYS A 224 17.47 1.35 -18.78
C LYS A 224 16.68 0.06 -18.62
N PHE A 225 15.66 -0.16 -19.46
CA PHE A 225 14.87 -1.38 -19.48
C PHE A 225 15.72 -2.62 -19.78
N ILE A 226 15.48 -3.70 -19.06
CA ILE A 226 16.17 -4.99 -19.20
C ILE A 226 15.20 -6.03 -19.75
N GLU A 227 14.16 -6.36 -18.99
CA GLU A 227 13.19 -7.40 -19.33
C GLU A 227 11.87 -7.18 -18.60
N GLN A 228 10.83 -7.93 -19.01
CA GLN A 228 9.60 -8.07 -18.22
C GLN A 228 9.25 -9.55 -18.02
N LYS A 229 8.70 -9.87 -16.86
CA LYS A 229 8.23 -11.22 -16.52
C LYS A 229 6.76 -11.18 -16.13
N ARG A 230 5.96 -12.08 -16.71
CA ARG A 230 4.56 -12.20 -16.38
C ARG A 230 4.39 -12.97 -15.08
N LEU A 231 3.54 -12.44 -14.21
CA LEU A 231 3.24 -13.00 -12.91
C LEU A 231 2.08 -13.99 -12.98
N PRO A 232 2.14 -15.09 -12.21
CA PRO A 232 1.11 -16.11 -12.18
C PRO A 232 0.04 -15.89 -11.11
N PHE A 233 0.03 -14.75 -10.42
CA PHE A 233 -0.97 -14.36 -9.42
C PHE A 233 -1.00 -12.83 -9.22
N GLY A 234 -2.07 -12.33 -8.56
CA GLY A 234 -2.21 -10.92 -8.20
C GLY A 234 -1.75 -10.62 -6.78
N PHE A 235 -1.22 -9.42 -6.55
CA PHE A 235 -0.78 -8.93 -5.23
C PHE A 235 -0.88 -7.39 -5.17
N TYR A 236 -0.51 -6.83 -4.03
CA TYR A 236 -0.55 -5.38 -3.80
C TYR A 236 0.86 -4.78 -3.69
N ASN A 237 1.68 -5.30 -2.77
CA ASN A 237 3.09 -4.93 -2.62
C ASN A 237 3.99 -6.13 -2.89
N PHE A 238 5.24 -5.84 -3.22
CA PHE A 238 6.26 -6.87 -3.32
C PHE A 238 7.62 -6.35 -2.86
N HIS A 239 8.51 -7.28 -2.54
CA HIS A 239 9.92 -6.97 -2.31
C HIS A 239 10.80 -8.06 -2.92
N VAL A 240 11.95 -7.63 -3.47
CA VAL A 240 12.98 -8.54 -3.96
C VAL A 240 13.78 -9.06 -2.77
N ILE A 241 13.99 -10.36 -2.69
CA ILE A 241 14.87 -11.02 -1.73
C ILE A 241 15.98 -11.77 -2.48
N PRO A 242 17.10 -12.14 -1.83
CA PRO A 242 18.22 -12.81 -2.51
C PRO A 242 17.79 -13.98 -3.41
N ASP A 243 16.93 -14.86 -2.88
CA ASP A 243 16.50 -16.09 -3.57
C ASP A 243 15.14 -15.99 -4.27
N GLY A 244 14.57 -14.81 -4.45
CA GLY A 244 13.25 -14.66 -5.07
C GLY A 244 12.51 -13.40 -4.72
N TYR A 245 11.25 -13.56 -4.33
CA TYR A 245 10.37 -12.43 -4.05
C TYR A 245 9.44 -12.72 -2.86
N ILE A 246 9.12 -11.67 -2.12
CA ILE A 246 8.01 -11.65 -1.17
C ILE A 246 6.90 -10.80 -1.78
N PHE A 247 5.67 -11.31 -1.77
CA PHE A 247 4.48 -10.62 -2.23
C PHE A 247 3.45 -10.51 -1.10
N LYS A 248 2.79 -9.37 -1.00
CA LYS A 248 1.75 -9.10 -0.02
C LYS A 248 0.44 -8.76 -0.73
N THR A 249 -0.63 -9.46 -0.37
CA THR A 249 -1.98 -9.12 -0.81
C THR A 249 -2.73 -8.39 0.31
N LEU A 250 -3.72 -7.58 -0.04
CA LEU A 250 -4.62 -6.95 0.92
C LEU A 250 -5.97 -7.66 0.99
N ASP A 251 -6.36 -8.29 -0.11
CA ASP A 251 -7.63 -8.97 -0.30
C ASP A 251 -7.48 -10.18 -1.22
N LYS A 252 -8.59 -10.81 -1.54
CA LYS A 252 -8.65 -12.01 -2.41
C LYS A 252 -8.41 -11.74 -3.89
N GLN A 253 -7.54 -10.87 -4.27
CA GLN A 253 -7.17 -10.35 -5.60
C GLN A 253 -7.32 -11.31 -6.81
N GLY A 254 -8.40 -12.10 -6.88
CA GLY A 254 -8.62 -13.03 -7.98
C GLY A 254 -7.66 -14.22 -8.01
N ASN A 255 -7.10 -14.61 -6.89
CA ASN A 255 -6.15 -15.71 -6.74
C ASN A 255 -6.83 -17.08 -6.50
N GLY A 256 -8.06 -17.28 -6.98
CA GLY A 256 -8.83 -18.54 -6.78
C GLY A 256 -8.10 -19.78 -7.26
N HIS A 257 -7.25 -19.68 -8.30
CA HIS A 257 -6.42 -20.74 -8.84
C HIS A 257 -5.33 -21.26 -7.87
N LEU A 258 -5.01 -20.52 -6.81
CA LEU A 258 -4.09 -20.98 -5.75
C LEU A 258 -4.73 -22.01 -4.81
N GLY A 259 -6.00 -22.38 -5.01
CA GLY A 259 -6.70 -23.41 -4.24
C GLY A 259 -6.72 -23.11 -2.74
N LYS A 260 -6.16 -24.02 -1.93
CA LYS A 260 -6.11 -23.89 -0.46
C LYS A 260 -5.24 -22.70 0.03
N PHE A 261 -4.41 -22.12 -0.82
CA PHE A 261 -3.53 -21.01 -0.46
C PHE A 261 -4.13 -19.62 -0.75
N LYS A 262 -5.27 -19.54 -1.44
CA LYS A 262 -5.90 -18.29 -1.87
C LYS A 262 -6.26 -17.31 -0.75
N ASP A 263 -6.43 -17.82 0.46
CA ASP A 263 -6.84 -17.04 1.64
C ASP A 263 -5.64 -16.57 2.50
N HIS A 264 -4.41 -16.70 1.99
CA HIS A 264 -3.21 -16.15 2.62
C HIS A 264 -2.85 -14.79 1.98
N THR A 265 -2.20 -13.95 2.76
CA THR A 265 -1.83 -12.59 2.32
C THR A 265 -0.34 -12.41 2.07
N LEU A 266 0.49 -13.35 2.47
CA LEU A 266 1.93 -13.37 2.23
C LEU A 266 2.30 -14.56 1.35
N PHE A 267 2.97 -14.30 0.24
CA PHE A 267 3.51 -15.30 -0.67
C PHE A 267 5.01 -15.13 -0.80
N VAL A 268 5.76 -16.20 -0.70
CA VAL A 268 7.20 -16.22 -0.93
C VAL A 268 7.50 -17.13 -2.12
N THR A 269 8.23 -16.64 -3.10
CA THR A 269 8.58 -17.39 -4.30
C THR A 269 10.10 -17.42 -4.54
N ASP A 270 10.53 -18.30 -5.42
CA ASP A 270 11.84 -18.18 -6.04
C ASP A 270 11.86 -17.12 -7.17
N LYS A 271 13.01 -16.97 -7.86
CA LYS A 271 13.19 -16.02 -8.97
C LYS A 271 12.37 -16.38 -10.23
N ASN A 272 11.80 -17.60 -10.30
CA ASN A 272 10.94 -18.09 -11.38
C ASN A 272 9.46 -18.11 -10.99
N PHE A 273 9.11 -17.48 -9.86
CA PHE A 273 7.76 -17.42 -9.29
C PHE A 273 7.20 -18.75 -8.80
N LYS A 274 8.04 -19.79 -8.64
CA LYS A 274 7.62 -21.01 -7.93
C LYS A 274 7.31 -20.65 -6.49
N LEU A 275 6.10 -21.02 -6.03
CA LEU A 275 5.62 -20.67 -4.68
C LEU A 275 6.30 -21.58 -3.64
N LYS A 276 7.19 -21.01 -2.85
CA LYS A 276 7.90 -21.71 -1.77
C LYS A 276 7.02 -21.83 -0.53
N SER A 277 6.45 -20.70 -0.12
CA SER A 277 5.63 -20.66 1.09
C SER A 277 4.57 -19.57 1.04
N VAL A 278 3.55 -19.76 1.88
CA VAL A 278 2.51 -18.76 2.14
C VAL A 278 2.37 -18.57 3.64
N ALA A 279 1.88 -17.40 4.06
CA ALA A 279 1.62 -17.11 5.47
C ALA A 279 0.55 -16.03 5.62
N LEU A 280 0.20 -15.76 6.88
CA LEU A 280 -0.69 -14.70 7.31
C LEU A 280 -2.06 -14.79 6.63
N PRO A 281 -3.03 -15.40 7.28
CA PRO A 281 -4.38 -15.52 6.73
C PRO A 281 -4.98 -14.14 6.48
N PHE A 282 -5.88 -14.07 5.53
CA PHE A 282 -6.62 -12.87 5.24
C PHE A 282 -7.45 -12.45 6.47
N TYR A 283 -7.25 -11.22 6.90
CA TYR A 283 -8.03 -10.60 7.98
C TYR A 283 -9.18 -9.80 7.35
N PHE A 284 -10.39 -10.34 7.48
CA PHE A 284 -11.56 -9.71 6.90
C PHE A 284 -11.89 -8.38 7.58
N ASN A 285 -12.08 -7.36 6.77
CA ASN A 285 -12.67 -6.09 7.20
C ASN A 285 -13.38 -5.39 6.03
N ASN A 286 -14.38 -4.59 6.35
CA ASN A 286 -15.13 -3.78 5.38
C ASN A 286 -14.56 -2.37 5.24
N ILE A 287 -13.54 -2.02 6.03
CA ILE A 287 -12.96 -0.69 6.06
C ILE A 287 -11.92 -0.59 4.96
N ASN A 288 -12.23 0.20 3.95
CA ASN A 288 -11.36 0.39 2.81
C ASN A 288 -10.35 1.53 3.08
N TYR A 289 -9.17 1.14 3.56
CA TYR A 289 -7.98 1.99 3.56
C TYR A 289 -7.02 1.50 2.48
N GLY A 290 -6.61 2.39 1.58
CA GLY A 290 -5.61 2.08 0.56
C GLY A 290 -4.32 2.86 0.77
N GLY A 291 -3.27 2.43 0.12
CA GLY A 291 -2.12 3.30 -0.12
C GLY A 291 -0.93 3.13 0.80
N TYR A 292 -0.92 2.15 1.70
CA TYR A 292 0.21 1.92 2.60
C TYR A 292 1.16 0.84 2.07
N ASN A 293 2.43 0.94 2.48
CA ASN A 293 3.38 -0.13 2.29
C ASN A 293 3.23 -1.13 3.44
N TYR A 294 3.42 -2.42 3.17
CA TYR A 294 3.33 -3.49 4.16
C TYR A 294 4.55 -4.38 4.16
N LEU A 295 5.55 -4.03 3.37
CA LEU A 295 6.82 -4.73 3.26
C LEU A 295 7.94 -3.70 3.42
N TYR A 296 8.70 -3.84 4.50
CA TYR A 296 9.76 -2.91 4.86
C TYR A 296 11.10 -3.65 4.93
N HIS A 297 12.11 -3.10 4.31
CA HIS A 297 13.46 -3.64 4.36
C HIS A 297 14.48 -2.50 4.47
N ASN A 298 15.19 -2.49 5.58
CA ASN A 298 16.42 -1.71 5.74
C ASN A 298 17.53 -2.63 6.27
N TYR A 299 17.29 -3.26 7.43
CA TYR A 299 18.18 -4.27 8.01
C TYR A 299 17.51 -5.65 8.02
N THR A 300 16.23 -5.71 8.30
CA THR A 300 15.45 -6.94 8.33
C THR A 300 14.25 -6.83 7.40
N PHE A 301 13.71 -7.96 6.95
CA PHE A 301 12.45 -7.96 6.22
C PHE A 301 11.30 -7.95 7.21
N ASN A 302 10.67 -6.81 7.34
CA ASN A 302 9.52 -6.63 8.21
C ASN A 302 8.23 -6.62 7.40
N ILE A 303 7.22 -7.29 7.92
CA ILE A 303 5.94 -7.48 7.28
C ILE A 303 4.87 -7.01 8.24
N THR A 304 3.99 -6.18 7.77
CA THR A 304 2.84 -5.70 8.53
C THR A 304 1.54 -6.08 7.85
N GLN A 305 0.44 -5.89 8.55
CA GLN A 305 -0.89 -6.10 8.01
C GLN A 305 -1.84 -5.07 8.59
N ARG A 306 -2.71 -4.53 7.76
CA ARG A 306 -3.71 -3.54 8.15
C ARG A 306 -4.60 -4.04 9.28
N PHE A 307 -4.73 -3.25 10.34
CA PHE A 307 -5.50 -3.55 11.55
C PHE A 307 -5.02 -4.76 12.36
N VAL A 308 -3.80 -5.22 12.11
CA VAL A 308 -3.15 -6.28 12.88
C VAL A 308 -1.99 -5.67 13.65
N ASP A 309 -2.04 -5.73 14.97
CA ASP A 309 -1.12 -5.05 15.87
C ASP A 309 0.26 -5.77 15.96
N THR A 310 0.48 -6.77 15.11
CA THR A 310 1.73 -7.55 15.06
C THR A 310 2.57 -7.15 13.86
N ILE A 311 3.85 -6.92 14.10
CA ILE A 311 4.87 -6.76 13.09
C ILE A 311 5.66 -8.06 13.02
N TYR A 312 5.76 -8.62 11.83
CA TYR A 312 6.45 -9.88 11.57
C TYR A 312 7.81 -9.61 10.93
N GLN A 313 8.75 -10.51 11.17
CA GLN A 313 10.05 -10.54 10.52
C GLN A 313 10.19 -11.83 9.71
N TYR A 314 10.61 -11.71 8.45
CA TYR A 314 10.90 -12.86 7.60
C TYR A 314 12.41 -13.01 7.39
N THR A 315 12.90 -14.24 7.56
CA THR A 315 14.29 -14.62 7.32
C THR A 315 14.37 -15.52 6.10
N SER A 316 14.91 -15.01 5.00
CA SER A 316 14.94 -15.71 3.71
C SER A 316 15.81 -16.95 3.71
N THR A 317 16.96 -16.93 4.42
CA THR A 317 17.90 -18.05 4.50
C THR A 317 17.33 -19.30 5.15
N THR A 318 16.40 -19.15 6.10
CA THR A 318 15.73 -20.25 6.81
C THR A 318 14.28 -20.44 6.38
N ASN A 319 13.75 -19.56 5.54
CA ASN A 319 12.33 -19.49 5.19
C ASN A 319 11.44 -19.48 6.44
N GLN A 320 11.79 -18.65 7.42
CA GLN A 320 11.12 -18.55 8.72
C GLN A 320 10.42 -17.21 8.87
N LEU A 321 9.25 -17.23 9.50
CA LEU A 321 8.47 -16.06 9.85
C LEU A 321 8.35 -15.98 11.39
N ASP A 322 8.79 -14.87 11.96
CA ASP A 322 8.74 -14.62 13.39
C ASP A 322 7.80 -13.45 13.68
N SER A 323 7.09 -13.49 14.80
CA SER A 323 6.44 -12.30 15.36
C SER A 323 7.52 -11.48 16.08
N LYS A 324 7.82 -10.29 15.54
CA LYS A 324 8.86 -9.39 16.07
C LYS A 324 8.33 -8.52 17.19
N PHE A 325 7.22 -7.83 16.94
CA PHE A 325 6.57 -6.93 17.88
C PHE A 325 5.07 -7.15 17.93
N VAL A 326 4.48 -6.92 19.08
CA VAL A 326 3.03 -6.73 19.26
C VAL A 326 2.83 -5.37 19.93
N LEU A 327 2.03 -4.51 19.30
CA LEU A 327 1.65 -3.21 19.85
C LEU A 327 0.51 -3.39 20.86
N ASP A 328 0.75 -3.02 22.11
CA ASP A 328 -0.26 -3.11 23.16
C ASP A 328 -0.97 -1.77 23.35
N PHE A 329 -2.23 -1.73 22.94
CA PHE A 329 -3.12 -0.59 23.10
C PHE A 329 -4.03 -0.70 24.35
N GLU A 330 -3.97 -1.83 25.06
CA GLU A 330 -4.90 -2.16 26.14
C GLU A 330 -6.36 -1.91 25.76
N LYS A 331 -7.11 -1.16 26.59
CA LYS A 331 -8.51 -0.82 26.36
C LYS A 331 -8.74 0.20 25.24
N LYS A 332 -7.68 0.81 24.70
CA LYS A 332 -7.75 1.79 23.61
C LYS A 332 -7.68 1.16 22.24
N ARG A 333 -7.42 -0.14 22.14
CA ARG A 333 -7.47 -0.86 20.87
C ARG A 333 -8.87 -0.74 20.23
N LEU A 334 -8.91 -0.42 18.94
CA LEU A 334 -10.14 -0.44 18.17
C LEU A 334 -10.72 -1.86 18.14
N PRO A 335 -11.94 -2.11 18.63
CA PRO A 335 -12.56 -3.43 18.59
C PRO A 335 -12.89 -3.89 17.18
N ASP A 336 -12.66 -5.17 16.89
CA ASP A 336 -12.83 -5.79 15.56
C ASP A 336 -14.24 -5.63 14.96
N LYS A 337 -15.27 -5.61 15.81
CA LYS A 337 -16.66 -5.38 15.36
C LYS A 337 -16.85 -4.11 14.53
N PHE A 338 -16.04 -3.07 14.76
CA PHE A 338 -16.10 -1.84 13.98
C PHE A 338 -15.38 -1.95 12.63
N LEU A 339 -14.53 -2.95 12.46
CA LEU A 339 -13.90 -3.26 11.18
C LEU A 339 -14.85 -4.02 10.25
N GLU A 340 -15.81 -4.75 10.81
CA GLU A 340 -16.85 -5.46 10.06
C GLU A 340 -18.04 -4.56 9.68
N GLY A 341 -18.15 -3.40 10.32
CA GLY A 341 -19.19 -2.41 10.11
C GLY A 341 -19.00 -1.52 8.88
N SER A 342 -19.77 -0.45 8.84
CA SER A 342 -19.66 0.57 7.82
C SER A 342 -18.57 1.61 8.14
N MET A 343 -18.11 2.36 7.13
CA MET A 343 -17.14 3.45 7.33
C MET A 343 -17.66 4.55 8.29
N PRO A 344 -18.96 4.97 8.28
CA PRO A 344 -19.47 5.88 9.28
C PRO A 344 -19.38 5.32 10.71
N GLU A 345 -19.80 4.07 10.94
CA GLU A 345 -19.71 3.43 12.27
C GLU A 345 -18.27 3.34 12.77
N PHE A 346 -17.33 3.03 11.88
CA PHE A 346 -15.91 3.03 12.18
C PHE A 346 -15.41 4.41 12.62
N ARG A 347 -15.76 5.48 11.87
CA ARG A 347 -15.38 6.86 12.22
C ARG A 347 -15.98 7.31 13.53
N ASP A 348 -17.25 7.03 13.75
CA ASP A 348 -17.96 7.38 14.99
C ASP A 348 -17.36 6.64 16.20
N ALA A 349 -17.00 5.37 16.04
CA ALA A 349 -16.35 4.60 17.09
C ALA A 349 -15.01 5.22 17.50
N ILE A 350 -14.17 5.61 16.56
CA ILE A 350 -12.89 6.26 16.84
C ILE A 350 -13.12 7.59 17.55
N LYS A 351 -13.96 8.47 16.99
CA LYS A 351 -14.20 9.81 17.51
C LYS A 351 -14.80 9.80 18.92
N ASN A 352 -15.78 8.93 19.18
CA ASN A 352 -16.53 8.93 20.43
C ASN A 352 -15.82 8.19 21.57
N ASN A 353 -14.92 7.24 21.27
CA ASN A 353 -14.27 6.40 22.27
C ASN A 353 -12.76 6.59 22.34
N ASN A 354 -12.20 7.41 21.46
CA ASN A 354 -10.74 7.62 21.36
C ASN A 354 -9.98 6.30 21.20
N TYR A 355 -10.47 5.45 20.27
CA TYR A 355 -9.79 4.21 19.90
C TYR A 355 -8.60 4.48 19.00
N TYR A 356 -7.58 3.66 19.15
CA TYR A 356 -6.38 3.65 18.33
C TYR A 356 -6.25 2.34 17.56
N TYR A 357 -5.52 2.40 16.46
CA TYR A 357 -5.26 1.24 15.61
C TYR A 357 -3.96 1.42 14.81
N PHE A 358 -3.46 0.31 14.33
CA PHE A 358 -2.28 0.23 13.49
C PHE A 358 -2.66 -0.11 12.05
N LEU A 359 -2.24 0.71 11.08
CA LEU A 359 -2.49 0.44 9.66
C LEU A 359 -1.34 -0.30 8.97
N GLY A 360 -0.26 -0.56 9.69
CA GLY A 360 0.88 -1.27 9.16
C GLY A 360 2.09 -0.40 8.88
N GLU A 361 2.05 0.92 9.14
CA GLU A 361 3.21 1.77 8.93
C GLU A 361 4.27 1.56 10.02
N TYR A 362 5.44 1.12 9.59
CA TYR A 362 6.58 0.81 10.44
C TYR A 362 7.86 1.13 9.68
N LEU A 363 8.83 1.70 10.34
CA LEU A 363 10.16 1.92 9.78
C LEU A 363 11.23 1.44 10.78
N GLU A 364 12.39 1.05 10.25
CA GLU A 364 13.55 0.76 11.09
C GLU A 364 14.80 1.42 10.53
N THR A 365 15.71 1.79 11.44
CA THR A 365 17.10 2.11 11.16
C THR A 365 18.00 1.05 11.80
N GLU A 366 19.31 1.19 11.73
CA GLU A 366 20.23 0.29 12.45
C GLU A 366 19.98 0.32 13.97
N HIS A 367 19.65 1.49 14.50
CA HIS A 367 19.58 1.72 15.95
C HIS A 367 18.17 1.86 16.49
N GLN A 368 17.19 2.26 15.69
CA GLN A 368 15.83 2.52 16.15
C GLN A 368 14.77 1.85 15.27
N ASP A 369 13.63 1.61 15.90
CA ASP A 369 12.36 1.28 15.26
C ASP A 369 11.40 2.47 15.39
N ALA A 370 10.49 2.66 14.43
CA ALA A 370 9.45 3.68 14.49
C ALA A 370 8.09 3.06 14.14
N PHE A 371 7.11 3.31 15.02
CA PHE A 371 5.74 2.81 14.90
C PHE A 371 4.79 4.00 14.74
N PHE A 372 3.89 3.93 13.75
CA PHE A 372 2.95 5.00 13.44
C PHE A 372 1.53 4.55 13.74
N LEU A 373 0.85 5.28 14.62
CA LEU A 373 -0.46 4.92 15.12
C LEU A 373 -1.50 5.94 14.69
N MET A 374 -2.75 5.49 14.60
CA MET A 374 -3.88 6.31 14.20
C MET A 374 -4.99 6.27 15.24
N ASN A 375 -5.61 7.43 15.47
CA ASN A 375 -6.93 7.55 16.09
C ASN A 375 -7.83 8.51 15.31
N ASP A 376 -7.47 8.78 14.08
CA ASP A 376 -8.25 9.52 13.10
C ASP A 376 -8.26 8.72 11.79
N TYR A 377 -9.14 9.05 10.86
CA TYR A 377 -9.20 8.40 9.56
C TYR A 377 -8.40 9.15 8.46
N ILE A 378 -7.81 10.30 8.79
CA ILE A 378 -7.11 11.16 7.83
C ILE A 378 -5.61 10.89 7.78
N GLY A 379 -4.97 10.65 8.93
CA GLY A 379 -3.51 10.48 8.98
C GLY A 379 -3.00 9.96 10.33
N PHE A 380 -1.69 9.73 10.39
CA PHE A 380 -1.03 9.36 11.63
C PHE A 380 -1.03 10.55 12.58
N ASN A 381 -1.24 10.26 13.85
CA ASN A 381 -1.22 11.26 14.89
C ASN A 381 -0.32 10.92 16.06
N THR A 382 0.23 9.72 16.10
CA THR A 382 1.15 9.28 17.14
C THR A 382 2.31 8.54 16.51
N ILE A 383 3.53 8.90 16.91
CA ILE A 383 4.74 8.18 16.55
C ILE A 383 5.44 7.71 17.83
N ILE A 384 5.94 6.49 17.81
CA ILE A 384 6.74 5.91 18.89
C ILE A 384 8.06 5.47 18.29
N TYR A 385 9.16 6.03 18.80
CA TYR A 385 10.50 5.56 18.50
C TYR A 385 10.95 4.59 19.61
N ARG A 386 11.60 3.50 19.20
CA ARG A 386 12.20 2.53 20.11
C ARG A 386 13.70 2.43 19.84
N ASP A 387 14.51 2.66 20.83
CA ASP A 387 15.93 2.37 20.76
C ASP A 387 16.16 0.85 20.84
N LYS A 388 16.87 0.28 19.88
CA LYS A 388 17.05 -1.18 19.78
C LYS A 388 17.94 -1.75 20.89
N LYS A 389 18.87 -0.96 21.41
CA LYS A 389 19.83 -1.37 22.43
C LYS A 389 19.24 -1.29 23.84
N SER A 390 18.70 -0.14 24.19
CA SER A 390 18.13 0.11 25.52
C SER A 390 16.73 -0.43 25.69
N LYS A 391 16.00 -0.66 24.59
CA LYS A 391 14.56 -1.00 24.52
C LYS A 391 13.64 0.15 24.97
N ARG A 392 14.18 1.32 25.26
CA ARG A 392 13.39 2.48 25.67
C ARG A 392 12.50 2.96 24.53
N LEU A 393 11.33 3.45 24.91
CA LEU A 393 10.34 4.03 24.01
C LEU A 393 10.25 5.54 24.29
N ILE A 394 10.22 6.34 23.24
CA ILE A 394 9.96 7.78 23.28
C ILE A 394 8.99 8.11 22.13
N GLY A 395 8.03 8.96 22.40
CA GLY A 395 7.06 9.33 21.36
C GLY A 395 5.91 10.14 21.90
N GLY A 396 4.94 10.35 21.06
CA GLY A 396 3.73 11.10 21.39
C GLY A 396 2.95 11.52 20.16
N THR A 397 1.94 12.35 20.39
CA THR A 397 1.05 12.86 19.33
C THR A 397 1.62 14.08 18.61
N HIS A 398 2.54 14.80 19.25
CA HIS A 398 3.14 15.99 18.69
C HIS A 398 4.63 16.01 19.00
N ALA A 399 5.45 15.96 17.96
CA ALA A 399 6.87 16.22 18.10
C ALA A 399 7.10 17.73 18.18
N ILE A 400 7.85 18.18 19.18
CA ILE A 400 8.33 19.54 19.29
C ILE A 400 9.79 19.55 18.87
N TYR A 401 10.14 20.52 18.03
CA TYR A 401 11.50 20.64 17.49
C TYR A 401 12.34 21.69 18.19
N ASP A 402 11.75 22.72 18.74
CA ASP A 402 12.46 23.76 19.48
C ASP A 402 11.76 24.14 20.79
N SER A 403 12.52 24.84 21.67
CA SER A 403 12.01 25.32 22.96
C SER A 403 10.87 26.35 22.83
N GLN A 404 10.58 26.83 21.62
CA GLN A 404 9.51 27.78 21.33
C GLN A 404 8.23 27.12 20.85
N LYS A 405 8.15 25.77 20.91
CA LYS A 405 7.00 24.97 20.49
C LYS A 405 6.64 25.18 19.00
N GLN A 406 7.61 25.46 18.17
CA GLN A 406 7.38 25.45 16.73
C GLN A 406 7.25 24.01 16.28
N ILE A 407 6.16 23.69 15.56
CA ILE A 407 5.95 22.36 15.00
C ILE A 407 7.05 22.13 13.97
N PRO A 408 7.82 21.05 14.08
CA PRO A 408 8.87 20.79 13.12
C PRO A 408 8.27 20.44 11.76
N SER A 409 8.86 20.91 10.70
CA SER A 409 8.59 20.38 9.39
C SER A 409 9.38 19.11 9.08
N ILE A 410 10.02 18.51 10.07
CA ILE A 410 10.35 17.09 10.01
C ILE A 410 9.05 16.35 10.29
N GLY A 411 8.23 16.20 9.28
CA GLY A 411 6.99 15.42 9.36
C GLY A 411 7.26 13.97 9.76
N PHE A 412 6.22 13.17 9.82
CA PHE A 412 6.39 11.72 9.98
C PHE A 412 7.30 11.20 8.88
N PRO A 413 8.35 10.42 9.22
CA PRO A 413 9.21 9.85 8.21
C PRO A 413 8.42 8.85 7.35
N ILE A 414 8.73 8.84 6.06
CA ILE A 414 8.07 7.99 5.06
C ILE A 414 8.98 6.92 4.50
N SER A 415 10.26 6.98 4.83
CA SER A 415 11.27 5.99 4.44
C SER A 415 12.40 5.97 5.46
N SER A 416 13.28 4.99 5.33
CA SER A 416 14.53 4.91 6.08
C SER A 416 15.66 4.39 5.21
N PHE A 417 16.88 4.78 5.53
CA PHE A 417 18.08 4.32 4.86
C PHE A 417 19.26 4.35 5.82
N ARG A 418 19.89 3.20 6.05
CA ARG A 418 20.94 3.05 7.07
C ARG A 418 20.43 3.57 8.41
N ASN A 419 21.13 4.53 9.03
CA ASN A 419 20.78 5.11 10.32
C ASN A 419 19.79 6.27 10.24
N TYR A 420 19.35 6.64 9.04
CA TYR A 420 18.48 7.79 8.84
C TYR A 420 17.02 7.39 8.64
N PHE A 421 16.14 8.09 9.33
CA PHE A 421 14.77 8.28 8.90
C PHE A 421 14.71 9.39 7.84
N ILE A 422 13.75 9.32 6.94
CA ILE A 422 13.63 10.25 5.82
C ILE A 422 12.22 10.82 5.80
N SER A 423 12.12 12.14 5.94
CA SER A 423 10.88 12.93 5.84
C SER A 423 10.91 13.81 4.59
N LEU A 424 9.75 14.31 4.22
CA LEU A 424 9.58 15.33 3.19
C LEU A 424 9.39 16.71 3.83
N HIS A 425 9.96 17.72 3.20
CA HIS A 425 9.68 19.10 3.48
C HIS A 425 9.23 19.79 2.20
N TYR A 426 7.99 20.25 2.17
CA TYR A 426 7.40 20.92 1.03
C TYR A 426 7.63 22.44 1.13
N PRO A 427 7.70 23.17 -0.01
CA PRO A 427 7.83 24.62 -0.02
C PRO A 427 6.74 25.36 0.75
N SER A 428 5.54 24.76 0.80
CA SER A 428 4.39 25.30 1.55
C SER A 428 4.48 25.08 3.06
N ASP A 429 5.40 24.22 3.52
CA ASP A 429 5.54 23.93 4.94
C ASP A 429 6.14 25.16 5.64
N SER A 430 5.35 25.79 6.51
CA SER A 430 5.79 26.99 7.22
C SER A 430 6.95 26.67 8.16
N LEU A 431 8.09 27.31 7.85
CA LEU A 431 9.18 27.58 8.75
C LEU A 431 9.68 26.53 9.69
N LEU A 432 10.94 26.25 9.41
CA LEU A 432 11.72 25.59 10.23
C LEU A 432 12.96 25.98 10.45
N PHE A 433 13.72 26.16 10.86
CA PHE A 433 15.15 26.04 10.77
C PHE A 433 15.96 27.21 11.26
N ASN A 434 15.70 27.60 12.48
CA ASN A 434 16.77 28.05 13.35
C ASN A 434 17.45 26.86 14.07
N SER A 435 17.41 25.67 13.45
CA SER A 435 17.99 24.49 14.04
C SER A 435 19.51 24.58 14.07
N MET A 436 20.08 24.27 15.22
CA MET A 436 21.53 24.12 15.39
C MET A 436 22.10 22.95 14.56
N PHE A 437 21.26 22.02 14.11
CA PHE A 437 21.64 20.84 13.33
C PHE A 437 21.79 21.11 11.84
N LEU A 438 21.34 22.29 11.37
CA LEU A 438 21.45 22.64 9.96
C LEU A 438 22.75 23.40 9.71
N SER A 439 23.48 22.95 8.69
CA SER A 439 24.61 23.69 8.17
C SER A 439 24.14 25.00 7.53
N GLU A 440 25.03 25.99 7.42
CA GLU A 440 24.74 27.24 6.70
C GLU A 440 24.41 27.00 5.21
N LYS A 441 24.90 25.89 4.65
CA LYS A 441 24.53 25.43 3.30
C LYS A 441 23.08 25.00 3.27
N ASP A 442 22.64 24.17 4.22
CA ASP A 442 21.27 23.64 4.28
C ASP A 442 20.26 24.77 4.53
N LYS A 443 20.58 25.71 5.42
CA LYS A 443 19.77 26.92 5.65
C LYS A 443 19.58 27.73 4.38
N LYS A 444 20.64 27.87 3.56
CA LYS A 444 20.54 28.57 2.27
C LYS A 444 19.69 27.80 1.26
N ILE A 445 19.78 26.48 1.22
CA ILE A 445 18.94 25.63 0.36
C ILE A 445 17.47 25.89 0.71
N ILE A 446 17.11 25.78 1.97
CA ILE A 446 15.73 25.96 2.44
C ILE A 446 15.22 27.37 2.17
N ALA A 447 16.04 28.38 2.47
CA ALA A 447 15.66 29.77 2.26
C ALA A 447 15.47 30.17 0.78
N ASN A 448 16.04 29.42 -0.16
CA ASN A 448 15.93 29.64 -1.59
C ASN A 448 14.88 28.79 -2.30
N MET A 449 14.14 27.93 -1.57
CA MET A 449 13.04 27.15 -2.16
C MET A 449 11.96 28.07 -2.72
N LYS A 450 11.46 27.71 -3.89
CA LYS A 450 10.31 28.35 -4.53
C LYS A 450 9.06 27.52 -4.27
N GLU A 451 7.91 28.14 -4.37
CA GLU A 451 6.62 27.51 -4.10
C GLU A 451 6.33 26.27 -4.98
N ASP A 452 6.87 26.27 -6.18
CA ASP A 452 6.69 25.21 -7.17
C ASP A 452 7.89 24.23 -7.26
N ASP A 453 8.86 24.32 -6.35
CA ASP A 453 9.97 23.37 -6.28
C ASP A 453 9.51 21.99 -5.77
N ASN A 454 10.25 20.96 -6.15
CA ASN A 454 10.13 19.64 -5.54
C ASN A 454 10.43 19.71 -4.05
N PRO A 455 9.85 18.82 -3.22
CA PRO A 455 10.17 18.80 -1.80
C PRO A 455 11.64 18.46 -1.56
N LEU A 456 12.16 18.90 -0.42
CA LEU A 456 13.43 18.45 0.10
C LEU A 456 13.25 17.10 0.78
N LEU A 457 14.27 16.23 0.70
CA LEU A 457 14.39 15.08 1.58
C LEU A 457 15.18 15.48 2.81
N ILE A 458 14.58 15.27 3.97
CA ILE A 458 15.20 15.50 5.27
C ILE A 458 15.62 14.15 5.84
N PHE A 459 16.90 13.86 5.81
CA PHE A 459 17.49 12.70 6.48
C PHE A 459 17.82 13.11 7.90
N PHE A 460 17.30 12.41 8.89
CA PHE A 460 17.63 12.65 10.28
C PHE A 460 18.01 11.36 11.01
N GLU A 461 19.08 11.41 11.74
CA GLU A 461 19.56 10.34 12.62
C GLU A 461 19.20 10.68 14.06
N LEU A 462 18.74 9.69 14.83
CA LEU A 462 18.47 9.85 16.24
C LEU A 462 19.68 9.38 17.07
N LYS A 463 19.88 10.01 18.23
CA LYS A 463 20.81 9.53 19.26
C LYS A 463 20.30 8.21 19.83
N ASP A 464 21.20 7.45 20.44
CA ASP A 464 20.82 6.38 21.38
C ASP A 464 20.11 7.01 22.59
N PHE A 465 19.06 6.40 23.11
CA PHE A 465 18.28 6.91 24.24
C PHE A 465 17.79 5.81 25.19
#